data_eb1c0565b451eb3d4ad57cba00d2cb67
#
_entry.id   eb1c0565b451eb3d4ad57cba00d2cb67
#
_cell.length_a   1.000
_cell.length_b   1.000
_cell.length_c   1.000
_cell.angle_alpha   90.00
_cell.angle_beta   90.00
_cell.angle_gamma   90.00
#
_symmetry.space_group_name_H-M   'P 1'
#
loop_
_entity.id
_entity.type
_entity.pdbx_description
1 polymer ?
#
loop_
_entity_poly.entity_id
_entity_poly.type
_entity_poly.pdbx_seq_one_letter_code
_entity_poly.pdbx_strand_id
1 'polypeptide(L)'
;MNIFCEKIIYEYARHIHRDRWLDFQFNLCKDTFPLDTIVLVVDFVENYTLQPQNEVQEKYYSSQYVSIFVHITFMHSPTSTKDDRKILREYHFYISDDRSHSTKFVYGCFLLFY
;
A
#
# COMPACT_ATOMS: atom_id res chain seq x y z
N MET A 1 -38.34 10.94 -9.16
CA MET A 1 -36.97 10.42 -9.37
C MET A 1 -37.10 8.95 -9.71
N ASN A 2 -36.32 8.45 -10.69
CA ASN A 2 -36.33 7.03 -11.06
C ASN A 2 -35.74 6.18 -9.93
N ILE A 3 -36.37 5.05 -9.59
CA ILE A 3 -35.93 4.10 -8.58
C ILE A 3 -34.45 3.65 -8.81
N PHE A 4 -34.05 3.55 -10.07
CA PHE A 4 -32.67 3.24 -10.45
C PHE A 4 -31.67 4.32 -9.99
N CYS A 5 -32.02 5.59 -10.16
CA CYS A 5 -31.18 6.72 -9.71
C CYS A 5 -31.08 6.78 -8.18
N GLU A 6 -32.17 6.53 -7.48
CA GLU A 6 -32.17 6.49 -6.01
C GLU A 6 -31.25 5.39 -5.47
N LYS A 7 -31.29 4.22 -6.09
CA LYS A 7 -30.41 3.09 -5.71
C LYS A 7 -28.94 3.42 -5.92
N ILE A 8 -28.58 4.02 -7.05
CA ILE A 8 -27.20 4.43 -7.35
C ILE A 8 -26.70 5.47 -6.34
N ILE A 9 -27.51 6.47 -6.05
CA ILE A 9 -27.16 7.52 -5.08
C ILE A 9 -26.96 6.93 -3.69
N TYR A 10 -27.81 6.02 -3.28
CA TYR A 10 -27.70 5.33 -1.98
C TYR A 10 -26.41 4.52 -1.89
N GLU A 11 -26.11 3.69 -2.90
CA GLU A 11 -24.90 2.87 -2.92
C GLU A 11 -23.63 3.73 -2.94
N TYR A 12 -23.64 4.83 -3.68
CA TYR A 12 -22.52 5.77 -3.73
C TYR A 12 -22.29 6.46 -2.37
N ALA A 13 -23.36 6.94 -1.75
CA ALA A 13 -23.27 7.56 -0.44
C ALA A 13 -22.76 6.58 0.64
N ARG A 14 -23.22 5.34 0.59
CA ARG A 14 -22.78 4.28 1.48
C ARG A 14 -21.29 3.96 1.28
N HIS A 15 -20.83 3.92 0.04
CA HIS A 15 -19.43 3.70 -0.30
C HIS A 15 -18.53 4.81 0.26
N ILE A 16 -18.89 6.08 0.05
CA ILE A 16 -18.16 7.23 0.59
C ILE A 16 -18.12 7.20 2.12
N HIS A 17 -19.23 6.90 2.75
CA HIS A 17 -19.29 6.82 4.21
C HIS A 17 -18.36 5.72 4.75
N ARG A 18 -18.34 4.56 4.12
CA ARG A 18 -17.42 3.45 4.47
C ARG A 18 -15.97 3.88 4.31
N ASP A 19 -15.61 4.52 3.21
CA ASP A 19 -14.24 4.95 2.94
C ASP A 19 -13.77 5.97 3.98
N ARG A 20 -14.58 6.95 4.32
CA ARG A 20 -14.27 7.94 5.35
C ARG A 20 -14.10 7.30 6.73
N TRP A 21 -14.94 6.34 7.05
CA TRP A 21 -14.84 5.61 8.31
C TRP A 21 -13.56 4.79 8.38
N LEU A 22 -13.19 4.09 7.29
CA LEU A 22 -11.95 3.32 7.20
C LEU A 22 -10.72 4.21 7.32
N ASP A 23 -10.71 5.36 6.64
CA ASP A 23 -9.63 6.34 6.75
C ASP A 23 -9.48 6.86 8.19
N PHE A 24 -10.59 7.16 8.84
CA PHE A 24 -10.60 7.58 10.24
C PHE A 24 -10.02 6.50 11.16
N GLN A 25 -10.45 5.26 11.00
CA GLN A 25 -9.94 4.12 11.78
C GLN A 25 -8.45 3.89 11.55
N PHE A 26 -8.01 3.98 10.30
CA PHE A 26 -6.60 3.82 9.94
C PHE A 26 -5.73 4.92 10.56
N ASN A 27 -6.15 6.17 10.48
CA ASN A 27 -5.43 7.29 11.09
C ASN A 27 -5.38 7.17 12.61
N LEU A 28 -6.49 6.77 13.23
CA LEU A 28 -6.55 6.51 14.66
C LEU A 28 -5.58 5.39 15.06
N CYS A 29 -5.52 4.31 14.29
CA CYS A 29 -4.59 3.20 14.50
C CYS A 29 -3.14 3.68 14.45
N LYS A 30 -2.75 4.47 13.45
CA LYS A 30 -1.40 5.02 13.32
C LYS A 30 -1.01 5.95 14.48
N ASP A 31 -1.97 6.67 15.02
CA ASP A 31 -1.72 7.68 16.06
C ASP A 31 -1.74 7.10 17.48
N THR A 32 -2.39 5.95 17.67
CA THR A 32 -2.67 5.41 19.02
C THR A 32 -2.14 4.01 19.26
N PHE A 33 -1.36 3.41 18.34
CA PHE A 33 -0.88 2.04 18.54
C PHE A 33 0.06 1.92 19.75
N PRO A 34 0.04 0.76 20.47
CA PRO A 34 0.86 0.55 21.67
C PRO A 34 2.36 0.64 21.40
N LEU A 35 3.15 0.94 22.45
CA LEU A 35 4.61 1.09 22.37
C LEU A 35 5.35 -0.19 21.92
N ASP A 36 4.77 -1.35 22.19
CA ASP A 36 5.33 -2.67 21.85
C ASP A 36 4.82 -3.20 20.49
N THR A 37 4.11 -2.38 19.73
CA THR A 37 3.45 -2.75 18.48
C THR A 37 4.05 -1.98 17.32
N ILE A 38 4.07 -2.61 16.16
CA ILE A 38 4.38 -1.98 14.88
C ILE A 38 3.16 -2.07 13.97
N VAL A 39 2.95 -1.07 13.13
CA VAL A 39 1.89 -1.06 12.13
C VAL A 39 2.53 -1.17 10.75
N LEU A 40 2.11 -2.16 9.99
CA LEU A 40 2.55 -2.40 8.61
C LEU A 40 1.44 -2.04 7.64
N VAL A 41 1.77 -1.22 6.66
CA VAL A 41 0.91 -0.90 5.53
C VAL A 41 1.58 -1.43 4.27
N VAL A 42 0.89 -2.26 3.53
CA VAL A 42 1.44 -2.94 2.35
C VAL A 42 0.54 -2.72 1.14
N ASP A 43 1.15 -2.55 -0.01
CA ASP A 43 0.42 -2.41 -1.27
C ASP A 43 1.30 -2.78 -2.47
N PHE A 44 0.66 -3.21 -3.54
CA PHE A 44 1.28 -3.35 -4.84
C PHE A 44 1.04 -2.08 -5.65
N VAL A 45 2.11 -1.47 -6.11
CA VAL A 45 2.02 -0.40 -7.11
C VAL A 45 1.70 -1.04 -8.47
N GLU A 46 1.02 -0.30 -9.34
CA GLU A 46 0.80 -0.74 -10.71
C GLU A 46 2.11 -1.13 -11.39
N ASN A 47 2.06 -2.12 -12.27
CA ASN A 47 3.24 -2.61 -12.96
C ASN A 47 3.94 -1.49 -13.74
N TYR A 48 5.21 -1.30 -13.47
CA TYR A 48 6.02 -0.29 -14.11
C TYR A 48 6.67 -0.86 -15.37
N THR A 49 6.53 -0.14 -16.47
CA THR A 49 7.16 -0.50 -17.74
C THR A 49 8.59 0.02 -17.79
N LEU A 50 9.54 -0.88 -17.98
CA LEU A 50 10.94 -0.50 -18.21
C LEU A 50 11.10 0.07 -19.61
N GLN A 51 11.57 1.30 -19.72
CA GLN A 51 11.86 1.94 -21.01
C GLN A 51 13.37 1.96 -21.25
N PRO A 52 13.88 1.23 -22.26
CA PRO A 52 15.28 1.32 -22.66
C PRO A 52 15.54 2.68 -23.34
N GLN A 53 16.74 3.22 -23.16
CA GLN A 53 17.12 4.56 -23.67
C GLN A 53 17.13 4.67 -25.20
N ASN A 54 17.28 3.61 -25.93
CA ASN A 54 17.29 3.59 -27.40
C ASN A 54 16.32 2.50 -27.90
N GLU A 55 15.03 2.80 -27.89
CA GLU A 55 14.02 1.86 -28.38
C GLU A 55 14.05 1.71 -29.89
N VAL A 56 14.34 0.48 -30.35
CA VAL A 56 13.99 0.02 -31.68
C VAL A 56 12.55 -0.50 -31.62
N GLN A 57 11.79 -0.33 -32.70
CA GLN A 57 10.36 -0.65 -32.75
C GLN A 57 10.04 -2.08 -32.28
N GLU A 58 10.93 -3.04 -32.52
CA GLU A 58 10.78 -4.43 -32.06
C GLU A 58 10.85 -4.55 -30.53
N LYS A 59 11.69 -3.74 -29.87
CA LYS A 59 11.80 -3.72 -28.42
C LYS A 59 10.62 -3.03 -27.74
N TYR A 60 9.95 -2.13 -28.44
CA TYR A 60 8.75 -1.46 -27.94
C TYR A 60 7.64 -2.47 -27.62
N TYR A 61 7.44 -3.48 -28.47
CA TYR A 61 6.44 -4.53 -28.28
C TYR A 61 6.86 -5.61 -27.28
N SER A 62 8.15 -5.69 -26.95
CA SER A 62 8.72 -6.62 -25.97
C SER A 62 9.04 -5.95 -24.62
N SER A 63 8.41 -4.82 -24.31
CA SER A 63 8.60 -4.08 -23.07
C SER A 63 8.45 -4.98 -21.84
N GLN A 64 9.47 -4.95 -20.99
CA GLN A 64 9.42 -5.67 -19.72
C GLN A 64 8.71 -4.84 -18.68
N TYR A 65 7.83 -5.49 -17.94
CA TYR A 65 7.15 -4.90 -16.79
C TYR A 65 7.76 -5.46 -15.52
N VAL A 66 7.85 -4.61 -14.51
CA VAL A 66 8.25 -5.04 -13.17
C VAL A 66 7.14 -4.74 -12.19
N SER A 67 6.98 -5.60 -11.20
CA SER A 67 6.11 -5.37 -10.06
C SER A 67 6.86 -4.62 -8.99
N ILE A 68 6.20 -3.66 -8.39
CA ILE A 68 6.71 -2.92 -7.25
C ILE A 68 5.78 -3.18 -6.07
N PHE A 69 6.33 -3.78 -5.03
CA PHE A 69 5.67 -3.98 -3.76
C PHE A 69 6.24 -3.01 -2.74
N VAL A 70 5.37 -2.28 -2.07
CA VAL A 70 5.76 -1.28 -1.08
C VAL A 70 5.25 -1.70 0.27
N HIS A 71 6.10 -1.64 1.29
CA HIS A 71 5.62 -1.71 2.63
C HIS A 71 6.14 -0.52 3.46
N ILE A 72 5.27 0.03 4.28
CA ILE A 72 5.55 1.13 5.17
C ILE A 72 5.42 0.60 6.60
N THR A 73 6.46 0.75 7.38
CA THR A 73 6.46 0.35 8.78
C THR A 73 6.38 1.58 9.67
N PHE A 74 5.40 1.60 10.55
CA PHE A 74 5.30 2.60 11.62
C PHE A 74 5.70 1.94 12.92
N MET A 75 6.73 2.46 13.58
CA MET A 75 7.22 1.94 14.85
C MET A 75 7.53 3.09 15.81
N HIS A 76 7.56 2.77 17.09
CA HIS A 76 7.98 3.75 18.08
C HIS A 76 9.50 3.88 18.10
N SER A 77 9.99 5.11 18.22
CA SER A 77 11.39 5.38 18.53
C SER A 77 11.77 4.77 19.89
N PRO A 78 13.04 4.33 20.09
CA PRO A 78 13.50 3.87 21.40
C PRO A 78 13.30 4.90 22.52
N THR A 79 13.23 6.19 22.18
CA THR A 79 12.99 7.29 23.12
C THR A 79 11.51 7.65 23.29
N SER A 80 10.59 6.93 22.62
CA SER A 80 9.16 7.18 22.70
C SER A 80 8.61 6.76 24.04
N THR A 81 7.76 7.61 24.64
CA THR A 81 7.03 7.35 25.89
C THR A 81 5.52 7.49 25.67
N LYS A 82 4.70 7.08 26.63
CA LYS A 82 3.25 7.27 26.55
C LYS A 82 2.84 8.73 26.42
N ASP A 83 3.59 9.63 27.03
CA ASP A 83 3.29 11.07 27.05
C ASP A 83 3.98 11.81 25.91
N ASP A 84 5.10 11.29 25.41
CA ASP A 84 5.87 11.84 24.28
C ASP A 84 6.06 10.76 23.21
N ARG A 85 5.13 10.69 22.28
CA ARG A 85 5.11 9.66 21.24
C ARG A 85 5.96 10.11 20.05
N LYS A 86 7.02 9.35 19.79
CA LYS A 86 7.89 9.55 18.62
C LYS A 86 7.77 8.35 17.70
N ILE A 87 7.13 8.57 16.56
CA ILE A 87 6.85 7.51 15.58
C ILE A 87 7.83 7.62 14.43
N LEU A 88 8.52 6.52 14.15
CA LEU A 88 9.41 6.38 12.99
C LEU A 88 8.63 5.73 11.85
N ARG A 89 8.93 6.19 10.63
CA ARG A 89 8.40 5.60 9.40
C ARG A 89 9.55 5.06 8.58
N GLU A 90 9.43 3.81 8.16
CA GLU A 90 10.37 3.20 7.23
C GLU A 90 9.63 2.76 5.97
N TYR A 91 10.21 3.08 4.81
CA TYR A 91 9.67 2.73 3.50
C TYR A 91 10.56 1.68 2.86
N HIS A 92 9.96 0.56 2.47
CA HIS A 92 10.67 -0.53 1.81
C HIS A 92 10.02 -0.80 0.45
N PHE A 93 10.85 -0.85 -0.58
CA PHE A 93 10.42 -1.10 -1.94
C PHE A 93 11.05 -2.39 -2.44
N TYR A 94 10.22 -3.29 -2.96
CA TYR A 94 10.66 -4.54 -3.55
C TYR A 94 10.31 -4.52 -5.03
N ILE A 95 11.31 -4.63 -5.89
CA ILE A 95 11.16 -4.60 -7.33
C ILE A 95 11.44 -6.01 -7.85
N SER A 96 10.52 -6.58 -8.60
CA SER A 96 10.61 -7.94 -9.12
C SER A 96 10.05 -8.05 -10.53
N ASP A 97 10.56 -9.00 -11.27
CA ASP A 97 10.01 -9.42 -12.55
C ASP A 97 8.79 -10.36 -12.40
N ASP A 98 8.52 -10.81 -11.18
CA ASP A 98 7.31 -11.58 -10.87
C ASP A 98 6.08 -10.68 -10.81
N ARG A 99 5.21 -10.80 -11.82
CA ARG A 99 3.99 -10.00 -11.97
C ARG A 99 2.75 -10.62 -11.35
N SER A 100 2.90 -11.72 -10.64
CA SER A 100 1.74 -12.48 -10.13
C SER A 100 1.00 -11.83 -8.97
N HIS A 101 1.60 -10.85 -8.27
CA HIS A 101 1.06 -10.22 -7.05
C HIS A 101 0.53 -11.26 -6.05
N SER A 102 1.27 -12.36 -5.90
CA SER A 102 0.84 -13.52 -5.12
C SER A 102 1.19 -13.38 -3.64
N THR A 103 0.49 -14.16 -2.82
CA THR A 103 0.80 -14.30 -1.39
C THR A 103 2.23 -14.81 -1.16
N LYS A 104 2.73 -15.67 -2.05
CA LYS A 104 4.11 -16.18 -1.98
C LYS A 104 5.14 -15.07 -2.14
N PHE A 105 4.88 -14.11 -3.05
CA PHE A 105 5.73 -12.94 -3.24
C PHE A 105 5.77 -12.08 -1.98
N VAL A 106 4.63 -11.76 -1.43
CA VAL A 106 4.50 -10.97 -0.18
C VAL A 106 5.23 -11.65 0.98
N TYR A 107 5.03 -12.95 1.13
CA TYR A 107 5.71 -13.74 2.16
C TYR A 107 7.23 -13.70 1.99
N GLY A 108 7.72 -13.86 0.75
CA GLY A 108 9.15 -13.75 0.43
C GLY A 108 9.72 -12.38 0.80
N CYS A 109 9.02 -11.30 0.51
CA CYS A 109 9.42 -9.94 0.89
C CYS A 109 9.53 -9.79 2.41
N PHE A 110 8.58 -10.33 3.16
CA PHE A 110 8.63 -10.29 4.62
C PHE A 110 9.80 -11.11 5.19
N LEU A 111 10.13 -12.24 4.59
CA LEU A 111 11.30 -13.02 4.99
C LEU A 111 12.62 -12.25 4.79
N LEU A 112 12.71 -11.43 3.76
CA LEU A 112 13.88 -10.57 3.53
C LEU A 112 13.97 -9.43 4.55
N PHE A 113 12.84 -8.96 5.06
CA PHE A 113 12.78 -7.88 6.04
C PHE A 113 13.04 -8.35 7.47
N TYR A 114 12.46 -9.47 7.84
CA TYR A 114 12.60 -10.08 9.16
C TYR A 114 13.62 -11.21 9.15
#